data_a3c6f2ce2ebe77a467823854e52ff84a
#
_entry.id   a3c6f2ce2ebe77a467823854e52ff84a
#
_cell.length_a   1.000
_cell.length_b   1.000
_cell.length_c   1.000
_cell.angle_alpha   90.00
_cell.angle_beta   90.00
_cell.angle_gamma   90.00
#
_symmetry.space_group_name_H-M   'P 1'
#
loop_
_entity.id
_entity.type
_entity.pdbx_description
1 polymer ?
#
loop_
_entity_poly.entity_id
_entity_poly.type
_entity_poly.pdbx_seq_one_letter_code
_entity_poly.pdbx_strand_id
1 'polypeptide(L)'
;LKQNIYDNDIFYQAYLDLRLNSTGLNDVLEIPAFRSLLPENLTGMRILDLGCGFGQACSRYASQGAAKVIGVDISKKMISRAKQIYRHENIEYVCLPIEDIGFPREEFDLVLSSLAFHYIADLKNVLERILYCLKNNGFLIFSQEHPVATAKQIPDGWCKNENGEKMHWILDDYNDEGIRKQNWLIKDVIKYHRTMSTIMNTLIGCGFKIVKVLEPTPIKEAEIINKDLKNERRRPPFLMIKAQKGQSSTHSCRRERV
;
A
#
# COMPACT_ATOMS: atom_id res chain seq x y z
N LEU A 1 17.89 -8.00 6.06
CA LEU A 1 17.29 -8.98 5.11
C LEU A 1 15.86 -8.53 4.82
N LYS A 2 15.51 -8.40 3.53
CA LYS A 2 14.15 -8.07 3.10
C LYS A 2 13.28 -9.30 3.27
N GLN A 3 12.14 -9.15 3.94
CA GLN A 3 11.22 -10.26 4.15
C GLN A 3 10.48 -10.58 2.85
N ASN A 4 10.51 -11.85 2.42
CA ASN A 4 9.72 -12.35 1.31
C ASN A 4 8.86 -13.54 1.77
N ILE A 5 7.77 -13.26 2.48
CA ILE A 5 6.84 -14.28 2.98
C ILE A 5 5.99 -14.88 1.85
N TYR A 6 5.82 -14.15 0.74
CA TYR A 6 4.97 -14.56 -0.37
C TYR A 6 5.56 -15.70 -1.22
N ASP A 7 6.85 -16.03 -1.05
CA ASP A 7 7.45 -17.23 -1.64
C ASP A 7 7.41 -18.45 -0.69
N ASN A 8 6.96 -18.28 0.57
CA ASN A 8 6.66 -19.41 1.46
C ASN A 8 5.42 -20.15 0.95
N ASP A 9 5.48 -21.49 0.80
CA ASP A 9 4.40 -22.27 0.19
C ASP A 9 3.09 -22.21 0.98
N ILE A 10 3.17 -22.29 2.30
CA ILE A 10 1.99 -22.27 3.18
C ILE A 10 1.34 -20.89 3.10
N PHE A 11 2.13 -19.82 3.18
CA PHE A 11 1.63 -18.46 3.07
C PHE A 11 1.01 -18.20 1.70
N TYR A 12 1.72 -18.57 0.64
CA TYR A 12 1.27 -18.36 -0.74
C TYR A 12 -0.08 -19.01 -1.00
N GLN A 13 -0.24 -20.30 -0.58
CA GLN A 13 -1.51 -21.00 -0.77
C GLN A 13 -2.65 -20.37 0.04
N ALA A 14 -2.43 -20.07 1.31
CA ALA A 14 -3.42 -19.44 2.16
C ALA A 14 -3.82 -18.04 1.63
N TYR A 15 -2.85 -17.27 1.13
CA TYR A 15 -3.11 -15.96 0.53
C TYR A 15 -3.88 -16.08 -0.79
N LEU A 16 -3.55 -17.08 -1.62
CA LEU A 16 -4.27 -17.37 -2.86
C LEU A 16 -5.74 -17.69 -2.58
N ASP A 17 -6.00 -18.58 -1.61
CA ASP A 17 -7.36 -18.95 -1.22
C ASP A 17 -8.15 -17.75 -0.69
N LEU A 18 -7.52 -16.89 0.13
CA LEU A 18 -8.11 -15.65 0.61
C LEU A 18 -8.52 -14.72 -0.55
N ARG A 19 -7.67 -14.60 -1.56
CA ARG A 19 -7.93 -13.71 -2.73
C ARG A 19 -8.96 -14.28 -3.69
N LEU A 20 -9.01 -15.59 -3.89
CA LEU A 20 -9.99 -16.26 -4.75
C LEU A 20 -11.40 -16.18 -4.15
N ASN A 21 -11.52 -16.28 -2.83
CA ASN A 21 -12.82 -16.22 -2.15
C ASN A 21 -13.35 -14.79 -1.97
N SER A 22 -12.54 -13.75 -2.22
CA SER A 22 -12.92 -12.32 -2.10
C SER A 22 -13.58 -11.97 -0.76
N THR A 23 -13.17 -12.63 0.33
CA THR A 23 -13.77 -12.48 1.68
C THR A 23 -12.95 -11.58 2.60
N GLY A 24 -11.78 -11.16 2.15
CA GLY A 24 -10.86 -10.34 2.94
C GLY A 24 -11.29 -8.88 3.03
N LEU A 25 -10.84 -8.17 4.08
CA LEU A 25 -11.04 -6.73 4.24
C LEU A 25 -10.48 -5.92 3.05
N ASN A 26 -9.47 -6.46 2.37
CA ASN A 26 -8.95 -5.87 1.15
C ASN A 26 -10.03 -5.73 0.07
N ASP A 27 -10.81 -6.78 -0.16
CA ASP A 27 -11.80 -6.81 -1.24
C ASP A 27 -13.02 -5.93 -0.95
N VAL A 28 -13.51 -5.96 0.29
CA VAL A 28 -14.75 -5.27 0.68
C VAL A 28 -14.55 -3.84 1.15
N LEU A 29 -13.32 -3.47 1.53
CA LEU A 29 -13.03 -2.18 2.14
C LEU A 29 -11.92 -1.43 1.42
N GLU A 30 -10.74 -2.05 1.26
CA GLU A 30 -9.55 -1.38 0.73
C GLU A 30 -9.69 -1.08 -0.77
N ILE A 31 -9.99 -2.08 -1.59
CA ILE A 31 -10.06 -1.91 -3.06
C ILE A 31 -11.09 -0.86 -3.48
N PRO A 32 -12.35 -0.84 -2.97
CA PRO A 32 -13.31 0.20 -3.35
C PRO A 32 -12.83 1.61 -2.98
N ALA A 33 -12.28 1.78 -1.78
CA ALA A 33 -11.77 3.07 -1.32
C ALA A 33 -10.51 3.50 -2.08
N PHE A 34 -9.59 2.57 -2.36
CA PHE A 34 -8.38 2.83 -3.15
C PHE A 34 -8.73 3.32 -4.56
N ARG A 35 -9.72 2.68 -5.20
CA ARG A 35 -10.22 3.08 -6.52
C ARG A 35 -10.76 4.51 -6.54
N SER A 36 -11.39 4.97 -5.46
CA SER A 36 -11.91 6.34 -5.38
C SER A 36 -10.82 7.43 -5.34
N LEU A 37 -9.56 7.05 -5.11
CA LEU A 37 -8.41 7.95 -5.15
C LEU A 37 -7.77 8.05 -6.52
N LEU A 38 -8.02 7.08 -7.41
CA LEU A 38 -7.46 7.07 -8.75
C LEU A 38 -7.98 8.25 -9.58
N PRO A 39 -7.22 8.71 -10.59
CA PRO A 39 -7.76 9.57 -11.63
C PRO A 39 -8.93 8.89 -12.36
N GLU A 40 -9.92 9.66 -12.78
CA GLU A 40 -11.07 9.14 -13.54
C GLU A 40 -10.66 8.55 -14.88
N ASN A 41 -9.61 9.08 -15.50
CA ASN A 41 -9.08 8.61 -16.76
C ASN A 41 -7.61 8.22 -16.63
N LEU A 42 -7.29 6.97 -16.96
CA LEU A 42 -5.92 6.45 -16.98
C LEU A 42 -5.31 6.38 -18.40
N THR A 43 -6.08 6.80 -19.43
CA THR A 43 -5.64 6.71 -20.82
C THR A 43 -4.33 7.46 -21.05
N GLY A 44 -3.37 6.78 -21.65
CA GLY A 44 -2.06 7.33 -21.96
C GLY A 44 -1.10 7.43 -20.78
N MET A 45 -1.51 7.12 -19.55
CA MET A 45 -0.64 7.19 -18.38
C MET A 45 0.39 6.07 -18.33
N ARG A 46 1.57 6.37 -17.83
CA ARG A 46 2.58 5.38 -17.42
C ARG A 46 2.46 5.17 -15.92
N ILE A 47 2.18 3.95 -15.52
CA ILE A 47 1.84 3.57 -14.14
C ILE A 47 2.88 2.59 -13.60
N LEU A 48 3.33 2.83 -12.36
CA LEU A 48 4.16 1.90 -11.59
C LEU A 48 3.32 1.36 -10.42
N ASP A 49 3.17 0.05 -10.33
CA ASP A 49 2.45 -0.64 -9.24
C ASP A 49 3.43 -1.40 -8.36
N LEU A 50 3.66 -0.89 -7.15
CA LEU A 50 4.64 -1.39 -6.18
C LEU A 50 3.99 -2.37 -5.20
N GLY A 51 4.45 -3.62 -5.19
CA GLY A 51 3.80 -4.73 -4.51
C GLY A 51 2.59 -5.23 -5.29
N CYS A 52 2.73 -5.41 -6.61
CA CYS A 52 1.61 -5.71 -7.52
C CYS A 52 0.97 -7.09 -7.31
N GLY A 53 1.59 -7.97 -6.52
CA GLY A 53 1.11 -9.30 -6.23
C GLY A 53 0.84 -10.11 -7.51
N PHE A 54 -0.38 -10.67 -7.61
CA PHE A 54 -0.80 -11.46 -8.78
C PHE A 54 -1.06 -10.61 -10.05
N GLY A 55 -0.91 -9.28 -10.01
CA GLY A 55 -1.07 -8.41 -11.19
C GLY A 55 -2.51 -8.05 -11.57
N GLN A 56 -3.50 -8.38 -10.75
CA GLN A 56 -4.91 -8.07 -11.03
C GLN A 56 -5.16 -6.57 -11.21
N ALA A 57 -4.51 -5.73 -10.38
CA ALA A 57 -4.61 -4.28 -10.49
C ALA A 57 -3.94 -3.77 -11.77
N CYS A 58 -2.74 -4.28 -12.10
CA CYS A 58 -2.03 -3.94 -13.33
C CYS A 58 -2.89 -4.22 -14.58
N SER A 59 -3.54 -5.40 -14.63
CA SER A 59 -4.44 -5.75 -15.73
C SER A 59 -5.60 -4.77 -15.86
N ARG A 60 -6.20 -4.37 -14.76
CA ARG A 60 -7.28 -3.37 -14.76
C ARG A 60 -6.79 -2.01 -15.26
N TYR A 61 -5.60 -1.54 -14.83
CA TYR A 61 -5.06 -0.27 -15.30
C TYR A 61 -4.78 -0.29 -16.80
N ALA A 62 -4.23 -1.38 -17.32
CA ALA A 62 -4.00 -1.55 -18.75
C ALA A 62 -5.32 -1.55 -19.54
N SER A 63 -6.35 -2.27 -19.07
CA SER A 63 -7.68 -2.29 -19.73
C SER A 63 -8.42 -0.94 -19.65
N GLN A 64 -8.02 -0.05 -18.73
CA GLN A 64 -8.51 1.33 -18.65
C GLN A 64 -7.70 2.31 -19.51
N GLY A 65 -6.83 1.81 -20.41
CA GLY A 65 -6.12 2.60 -21.41
C GLY A 65 -4.75 3.13 -20.97
N ALA A 66 -4.18 2.65 -19.86
CA ALA A 66 -2.82 3.02 -19.50
C ALA A 66 -1.84 2.67 -20.64
N ALA A 67 -0.96 3.60 -21.00
CA ALA A 67 0.02 3.38 -22.08
C ALA A 67 1.07 2.34 -21.70
N LYS A 68 1.45 2.30 -20.42
CA LYS A 68 2.38 1.32 -19.86
C LYS A 68 2.07 1.10 -18.39
N VAL A 69 2.07 -0.14 -17.95
CA VAL A 69 2.00 -0.51 -16.54
C VAL A 69 3.22 -1.36 -16.20
N ILE A 70 3.98 -0.96 -15.18
CA ILE A 70 5.05 -1.78 -14.63
C ILE A 70 4.62 -2.25 -13.25
N GLY A 71 4.45 -3.56 -13.10
CA GLY A 71 4.16 -4.21 -11.82
C GLY A 71 5.43 -4.75 -11.19
N VAL A 72 5.73 -4.32 -9.97
CA VAL A 72 6.91 -4.75 -9.21
C VAL A 72 6.47 -5.54 -7.99
N ASP A 73 7.05 -6.72 -7.78
CA ASP A 73 6.85 -7.50 -6.55
C ASP A 73 8.14 -8.26 -6.20
N ILE A 74 8.40 -8.45 -4.92
CA ILE A 74 9.57 -9.19 -4.43
C ILE A 74 9.43 -10.71 -4.67
N SER A 75 8.21 -11.22 -4.74
CA SER A 75 7.91 -12.64 -4.84
C SER A 75 7.99 -13.16 -6.28
N LYS A 76 8.85 -14.14 -6.49
CA LYS A 76 8.94 -14.86 -7.76
C LYS A 76 7.64 -15.58 -8.10
N LYS A 77 6.95 -16.15 -7.09
CA LYS A 77 5.68 -16.85 -7.28
C LYS A 77 4.58 -15.90 -7.72
N MET A 78 4.48 -14.71 -7.09
CA MET A 78 3.53 -13.68 -7.47
C MET A 78 3.76 -13.24 -8.92
N ILE A 79 4.99 -12.88 -9.27
CA ILE A 79 5.34 -12.41 -10.62
C ILE A 79 5.12 -13.50 -11.68
N SER A 80 5.49 -14.77 -11.38
CA SER A 80 5.23 -15.87 -12.29
C SER A 80 3.74 -16.02 -12.60
N ARG A 81 2.92 -15.99 -11.56
CA ARG A 81 1.45 -16.08 -11.70
C ARG A 81 0.87 -14.86 -12.43
N ALA A 82 1.34 -13.66 -12.13
CA ALA A 82 0.92 -12.44 -12.81
C ALA A 82 1.17 -12.52 -14.32
N LYS A 83 2.37 -12.97 -14.72
CA LYS A 83 2.74 -13.17 -16.13
C LYS A 83 1.89 -14.23 -16.85
N GLN A 84 1.40 -15.24 -16.12
CA GLN A 84 0.56 -16.29 -16.68
C GLN A 84 -0.90 -15.84 -16.86
N ILE A 85 -1.48 -15.17 -15.85
CA ILE A 85 -2.92 -14.90 -15.80
C ILE A 85 -3.27 -13.53 -16.39
N TYR A 86 -2.45 -12.52 -16.10
CA TYR A 86 -2.73 -11.12 -16.46
C TYR A 86 -1.72 -10.60 -17.49
N ARG A 87 -1.58 -11.37 -18.57
CA ARG A 87 -0.71 -10.99 -19.70
C ARG A 87 -1.40 -9.92 -20.56
N HIS A 88 -0.68 -8.82 -20.80
CA HIS A 88 -1.12 -7.74 -21.67
C HIS A 88 0.12 -7.07 -22.30
N GLU A 89 0.01 -6.58 -23.53
CA GLU A 89 1.15 -5.96 -24.25
C GLU A 89 1.70 -4.72 -23.54
N ASN A 90 0.82 -3.98 -22.84
CA ASN A 90 1.21 -2.78 -22.10
C ASN A 90 1.66 -3.07 -20.67
N ILE A 91 1.75 -4.33 -20.24
CA ILE A 91 2.17 -4.68 -18.87
C ILE A 91 3.54 -5.33 -18.88
N GLU A 92 4.38 -4.86 -18.00
CA GLU A 92 5.66 -5.47 -17.66
C GLU A 92 5.68 -5.84 -16.17
N TYR A 93 6.10 -7.08 -15.86
CA TYR A 93 6.24 -7.56 -14.48
C TYR A 93 7.71 -7.76 -14.14
N VAL A 94 8.17 -7.11 -13.08
CA VAL A 94 9.56 -7.13 -12.60
C VAL A 94 9.61 -7.74 -11.20
N CYS A 95 10.45 -8.75 -11.03
CA CYS A 95 10.69 -9.35 -9.70
C CYS A 95 11.79 -8.56 -8.99
N LEU A 96 11.41 -7.65 -8.11
CA LEU A 96 12.32 -6.74 -7.42
C LEU A 96 11.71 -6.27 -6.11
N PRO A 97 12.49 -6.15 -5.01
CA PRO A 97 12.03 -5.45 -3.82
C PRO A 97 11.71 -3.97 -4.09
N ILE A 98 10.68 -3.44 -3.45
CA ILE A 98 10.28 -2.03 -3.59
C ILE A 98 11.44 -1.09 -3.23
N GLU A 99 12.26 -1.44 -2.26
CA GLU A 99 13.40 -0.65 -1.80
C GLU A 99 14.54 -0.55 -2.83
N ASP A 100 14.54 -1.43 -3.85
CA ASP A 100 15.59 -1.48 -4.86
C ASP A 100 15.18 -0.88 -6.21
N ILE A 101 13.98 -0.28 -6.31
CA ILE A 101 13.55 0.35 -7.56
C ILE A 101 14.55 1.43 -7.99
N GLY A 102 14.83 1.47 -9.29
CA GLY A 102 15.80 2.40 -9.89
C GLY A 102 15.34 2.79 -11.30
N PHE A 103 14.12 3.31 -11.41
CA PHE A 103 13.57 3.75 -12.70
C PHE A 103 14.12 5.12 -13.11
N PRO A 104 14.06 5.46 -14.41
CA PRO A 104 14.46 6.77 -14.91
C PRO A 104 13.70 7.91 -14.23
N ARG A 105 14.34 9.08 -14.28
CA ARG A 105 13.73 10.31 -13.74
C ARG A 105 12.48 10.66 -14.54
N GLU A 106 11.40 11.05 -13.81
CA GLU A 106 10.16 11.56 -14.41
C GLU A 106 9.53 10.59 -15.43
N GLU A 107 9.58 9.31 -15.16
CA GLU A 107 9.04 8.29 -16.03
C GLU A 107 7.54 8.07 -15.87
N PHE A 108 7.01 8.13 -14.63
CA PHE A 108 5.64 7.74 -14.31
C PHE A 108 4.73 8.92 -14.02
N ASP A 109 3.51 8.85 -14.53
CA ASP A 109 2.43 9.78 -14.19
C ASP A 109 1.82 9.42 -12.84
N LEU A 110 1.81 8.11 -12.51
CA LEU A 110 1.16 7.56 -11.33
C LEU A 110 1.99 6.42 -10.74
N VAL A 111 2.27 6.48 -9.45
CA VAL A 111 2.84 5.38 -8.68
C VAL A 111 1.80 4.91 -7.67
N LEU A 112 1.53 3.62 -7.67
CA LEU A 112 0.52 2.96 -6.85
C LEU A 112 1.16 1.93 -5.94
N SER A 113 0.60 1.73 -4.75
CA SER A 113 0.99 0.65 -3.86
C SER A 113 -0.17 0.28 -2.93
N SER A 114 -0.67 -0.95 -3.04
CA SER A 114 -1.75 -1.45 -2.20
C SER A 114 -1.20 -2.40 -1.14
N LEU A 115 -1.35 -2.03 0.14
CA LEU A 115 -1.01 -2.84 1.32
C LEU A 115 0.43 -3.41 1.34
N ALA A 116 1.42 -2.62 0.86
CA ALA A 116 2.81 -3.03 0.86
C ALA A 116 3.73 -2.19 1.75
N PHE A 117 3.43 -0.91 1.98
CA PHE A 117 4.36 0.01 2.64
C PHE A 117 4.63 -0.27 4.13
N HIS A 118 3.73 -0.98 4.81
CA HIS A 118 3.97 -1.43 6.18
C HIS A 118 5.04 -2.54 6.30
N TYR A 119 5.46 -3.13 5.18
CA TYR A 119 6.59 -4.09 5.15
C TYR A 119 7.95 -3.41 4.92
N ILE A 120 7.99 -2.12 4.63
CA ILE A 120 9.22 -1.39 4.26
C ILE A 120 9.89 -0.84 5.51
N ALA A 121 11.18 -1.17 5.70
CA ALA A 121 11.97 -0.70 6.83
C ALA A 121 12.33 0.79 6.71
N ASP A 122 12.83 1.21 5.55
CA ASP A 122 13.23 2.58 5.27
C ASP A 122 12.24 3.24 4.29
N LEU A 123 11.14 3.73 4.86
CA LEU A 123 10.09 4.41 4.09
C LEU A 123 10.61 5.66 3.38
N LYS A 124 11.50 6.42 4.03
CA LYS A 124 12.05 7.66 3.47
C LYS A 124 12.80 7.40 2.17
N ASN A 125 13.72 6.44 2.17
CA ASN A 125 14.48 6.09 0.97
C ASN A 125 13.56 5.64 -0.18
N VAL A 126 12.54 4.86 0.11
CA VAL A 126 11.56 4.45 -0.93
C VAL A 126 10.79 5.65 -1.48
N LEU A 127 10.33 6.56 -0.63
CA LEU A 127 9.62 7.76 -1.06
C LEU A 127 10.51 8.68 -1.91
N GLU A 128 11.79 8.82 -1.60
CA GLU A 128 12.76 9.58 -2.40
C GLU A 128 12.95 8.97 -3.79
N ARG A 129 13.05 7.64 -3.90
CA ARG A 129 13.10 6.92 -5.18
C ARG A 129 11.83 7.09 -6.01
N ILE A 130 10.68 7.02 -5.35
CA ILE A 130 9.38 7.26 -5.98
C ILE A 130 9.29 8.71 -6.48
N LEU A 131 9.67 9.68 -5.66
CA LEU A 131 9.68 11.09 -6.06
C LEU A 131 10.57 11.34 -7.28
N TYR A 132 11.72 10.67 -7.36
CA TYR A 132 12.64 10.78 -8.49
C TYR A 132 12.01 10.29 -9.79
N CYS A 133 11.35 9.14 -9.79
CA CYS A 133 10.77 8.55 -10.99
C CYS A 133 9.36 9.08 -11.34
N LEU A 134 8.69 9.82 -10.44
CA LEU A 134 7.44 10.50 -10.73
C LEU A 134 7.69 11.74 -11.60
N LYS A 135 6.84 11.96 -12.60
CA LYS A 135 6.76 13.21 -13.36
C LYS A 135 6.34 14.37 -12.46
N ASN A 136 6.62 15.59 -12.87
CA ASN A 136 6.10 16.79 -12.23
C ASN A 136 4.57 16.74 -12.22
N ASN A 137 3.94 17.06 -11.09
CA ASN A 137 2.51 16.91 -10.83
C ASN A 137 2.00 15.46 -10.84
N GLY A 138 2.84 14.44 -10.99
CA GLY A 138 2.48 13.05 -10.85
C GLY A 138 2.04 12.69 -9.42
N PHE A 139 1.30 11.61 -9.27
CA PHE A 139 0.73 11.20 -8.00
C PHE A 139 1.33 9.89 -7.49
N LEU A 140 1.55 9.86 -6.18
CA LEU A 140 1.69 8.64 -5.40
C LEU A 140 0.36 8.38 -4.68
N ILE A 141 -0.20 7.17 -4.87
CA ILE A 141 -1.37 6.71 -4.12
C ILE A 141 -1.00 5.37 -3.48
N PHE A 142 -1.12 5.31 -2.17
CA PHE A 142 -0.83 4.06 -1.48
C PHE A 142 -1.81 3.79 -0.34
N SER A 143 -1.96 2.51 -0.03
CA SER A 143 -2.59 2.03 1.19
C SER A 143 -1.60 1.24 2.03
N GLN A 144 -1.81 1.24 3.33
CA GLN A 144 -1.10 0.41 4.28
C GLN A 144 -1.99 0.07 5.47
N GLU A 145 -1.59 -0.87 6.30
CA GLU A 145 -2.24 -1.05 7.59
C GLU A 145 -2.16 0.25 8.39
N HIS A 146 -3.27 0.58 9.05
CA HIS A 146 -3.36 1.81 9.84
C HIS A 146 -2.43 1.75 11.06
N PRO A 147 -1.80 2.85 11.47
CA PRO A 147 -0.98 2.91 12.69
C PRO A 147 -1.67 2.36 13.93
N VAL A 148 -2.97 2.59 14.11
CA VAL A 148 -3.76 1.99 15.19
C VAL A 148 -3.79 0.46 15.13
N ALA A 149 -3.73 -0.13 13.93
CA ALA A 149 -3.72 -1.58 13.75
C ALA A 149 -2.32 -2.19 13.98
N THR A 150 -1.26 -1.44 13.64
CA THR A 150 0.13 -1.91 13.77
C THR A 150 0.80 -1.54 15.09
N ALA A 151 0.22 -0.66 15.92
CA ALA A 151 0.85 -0.16 17.15
C ALA A 151 1.25 -1.28 18.11
N LYS A 152 0.32 -2.18 18.40
CA LYS A 152 0.52 -3.23 19.40
C LYS A 152 1.63 -4.22 19.02
N GLN A 153 2.39 -4.61 20.01
CA GLN A 153 3.35 -5.70 19.93
C GLN A 153 2.69 -7.08 20.07
N ILE A 154 1.49 -7.16 20.68
CA ILE A 154 0.73 -8.39 20.89
C ILE A 154 -0.15 -8.70 19.67
N PRO A 155 -0.26 -9.98 19.22
CA PRO A 155 -0.91 -10.33 17.96
C PRO A 155 -2.41 -10.01 17.85
N ASP A 156 -3.21 -10.14 18.93
CA ASP A 156 -4.65 -9.84 18.90
C ASP A 156 -4.93 -8.50 19.59
N GLY A 157 -5.50 -7.56 18.85
CA GLY A 157 -5.83 -6.23 19.34
C GLY A 157 -7.21 -6.10 19.99
N TRP A 158 -8.08 -7.12 19.90
CA TRP A 158 -9.40 -7.09 20.46
C TRP A 158 -9.44 -7.71 21.86
N CYS A 159 -9.89 -6.92 22.85
CA CYS A 159 -10.38 -7.46 24.10
C CYS A 159 -11.75 -8.11 23.84
N LYS A 160 -11.93 -9.37 24.27
CA LYS A 160 -13.16 -10.12 24.09
C LYS A 160 -13.77 -10.45 25.46
N ASN A 161 -15.10 -10.52 25.52
CA ASN A 161 -15.80 -11.02 26.70
C ASN A 161 -15.77 -12.57 26.74
N GLU A 162 -16.40 -13.14 27.79
CA GLU A 162 -16.47 -14.60 27.97
C GLU A 162 -17.18 -15.33 26.81
N ASN A 163 -18.05 -14.65 26.08
CA ASN A 163 -18.75 -15.16 24.89
C ASN A 163 -17.94 -15.01 23.59
N GLY A 164 -16.71 -14.47 23.65
CA GLY A 164 -15.86 -14.23 22.48
C GLY A 164 -16.21 -12.96 21.69
N GLU A 165 -17.12 -12.12 22.18
CA GLU A 165 -17.52 -10.89 21.50
C GLU A 165 -16.46 -9.80 21.68
N LYS A 166 -16.17 -9.06 20.61
CA LYS A 166 -15.18 -7.96 20.58
C LYS A 166 -15.68 -6.75 21.38
N MET A 167 -15.12 -6.52 22.58
CA MET A 167 -15.51 -5.43 23.48
C MET A 167 -14.77 -4.13 23.20
N HIS A 168 -13.45 -4.15 23.12
CA HIS A 168 -12.61 -2.98 22.92
C HIS A 168 -11.43 -3.33 22.02
N TRP A 169 -11.00 -2.36 21.18
CA TRP A 169 -9.69 -2.41 20.55
C TRP A 169 -8.66 -1.84 21.52
N ILE A 170 -7.62 -2.60 21.81
CA ILE A 170 -6.54 -2.16 22.70
C ILE A 170 -5.53 -1.38 21.85
N LEU A 171 -5.31 -0.12 22.18
CA LEU A 171 -4.24 0.70 21.60
C LEU A 171 -3.15 0.85 22.65
N ASP A 172 -1.98 0.28 22.36
CA ASP A 172 -0.78 0.38 23.18
C ASP A 172 0.43 0.52 22.28
N ASP A 173 1.57 0.95 22.84
CA ASP A 173 2.87 1.10 22.14
C ASP A 173 2.80 2.02 20.88
N TYR A 174 1.82 2.94 20.81
CA TYR A 174 1.61 3.77 19.60
C TYR A 174 2.80 4.70 19.29
N ASN A 175 3.47 5.23 20.30
CA ASN A 175 4.62 6.11 20.11
C ASN A 175 5.96 5.34 20.07
N ASP A 176 5.94 4.05 20.32
CA ASP A 176 7.08 3.17 20.22
C ASP A 176 7.17 2.59 18.80
N GLU A 177 7.80 3.33 17.90
CA GLU A 177 7.92 2.95 16.48
C GLU A 177 8.93 1.82 16.27
N GLY A 178 8.79 1.08 15.18
CA GLY A 178 9.76 0.06 14.79
C GLY A 178 9.14 -1.27 14.39
N ILE A 179 9.90 -2.33 14.58
CA ILE A 179 9.53 -3.68 14.15
C ILE A 179 8.36 -4.21 14.99
N ARG A 180 7.40 -4.82 14.27
CA ARG A 180 6.31 -5.62 14.85
C ARG A 180 6.33 -7.02 14.25
N LYS A 181 6.16 -8.03 15.09
CA LYS A 181 5.94 -9.40 14.66
C LYS A 181 4.48 -9.75 14.88
N GLN A 182 3.76 -10.00 13.81
CA GLN A 182 2.34 -10.29 13.84
C GLN A 182 2.04 -11.64 13.22
N ASN A 183 1.02 -12.33 13.75
CA ASN A 183 0.53 -13.56 13.12
C ASN A 183 -0.50 -13.19 12.06
N TRP A 184 -0.18 -13.47 10.80
CA TRP A 184 -1.09 -13.31 9.68
C TRP A 184 -0.81 -14.40 8.64
N LEU A 185 -1.74 -15.33 8.46
CA LEU A 185 -1.61 -16.55 7.67
C LEU A 185 -0.46 -17.48 8.14
N ILE A 186 0.67 -16.93 8.54
CA ILE A 186 1.79 -17.59 9.22
C ILE A 186 2.21 -16.78 10.46
N LYS A 187 3.07 -17.38 11.29
CA LYS A 187 3.62 -16.71 12.47
C LYS A 187 4.74 -15.73 12.09
N ASP A 188 4.96 -14.73 12.97
CA ASP A 188 6.11 -13.82 12.95
C ASP A 188 6.28 -13.01 11.66
N VAL A 189 5.19 -12.62 11.01
CA VAL A 189 5.23 -11.70 9.89
C VAL A 189 5.73 -10.34 10.38
N ILE A 190 6.84 -9.87 9.81
CA ILE A 190 7.47 -8.61 10.19
C ILE A 190 6.75 -7.46 9.48
N LYS A 191 6.36 -6.45 10.26
CA LYS A 191 5.84 -5.16 9.81
C LYS A 191 6.57 -4.04 10.53
N TYR A 192 6.52 -2.86 9.98
CA TYR A 192 7.14 -1.66 10.57
C TYR A 192 6.04 -0.69 10.99
N HIS A 193 5.85 -0.59 12.30
CA HIS A 193 4.95 0.41 12.87
C HIS A 193 5.57 1.81 12.78
N ARG A 194 4.75 2.76 12.35
CA ARG A 194 5.03 4.21 12.34
C ARG A 194 3.78 4.94 12.77
N THR A 195 3.94 6.02 13.51
CA THR A 195 2.82 6.89 13.85
C THR A 195 2.26 7.60 12.61
N MET A 196 1.02 8.09 12.67
CA MET A 196 0.44 8.94 11.61
C MET A 196 1.34 10.14 11.32
N SER A 197 1.86 10.78 12.38
CA SER A 197 2.73 11.96 12.23
C SER A 197 4.01 11.62 11.49
N THR A 198 4.66 10.49 11.80
CA THR A 198 5.88 10.07 11.10
C THR A 198 5.61 9.79 9.62
N ILE A 199 4.51 9.10 9.28
CA ILE A 199 4.17 8.81 7.88
C ILE A 199 3.95 10.11 7.11
N MET A 200 3.13 11.03 7.64
CA MET A 200 2.81 12.29 6.97
C MET A 200 4.03 13.20 6.86
N ASN A 201 4.80 13.36 7.94
CA ASN A 201 5.98 14.22 7.95
C ASN A 201 7.09 13.68 7.05
N THR A 202 7.21 12.35 6.90
CA THR A 202 8.16 11.75 5.95
C THR A 202 7.77 12.09 4.51
N LEU A 203 6.48 12.00 4.15
CA LEU A 203 6.00 12.42 2.82
C LEU A 203 6.30 13.89 2.56
N ILE A 204 5.94 14.78 3.50
CA ILE A 204 6.17 16.22 3.40
C ILE A 204 7.68 16.51 3.28
N GLY A 205 8.49 15.90 4.13
CA GLY A 205 9.94 16.07 4.15
C GLY A 205 10.63 15.58 2.87
N CYS A 206 10.07 14.59 2.17
CA CYS A 206 10.53 14.16 0.85
C CYS A 206 10.11 15.11 -0.28
N GLY A 207 9.17 16.06 -0.04
CA GLY A 207 8.71 16.99 -1.07
C GLY A 207 7.36 16.63 -1.69
N PHE A 208 6.61 15.72 -1.10
CA PHE A 208 5.23 15.45 -1.51
C PHE A 208 4.25 16.44 -0.88
N LYS A 209 3.25 16.85 -1.66
CA LYS A 209 2.05 17.54 -1.17
C LYS A 209 0.97 16.48 -0.90
N ILE A 210 0.53 16.34 0.34
CA ILE A 210 -0.59 15.46 0.68
C ILE A 210 -1.87 16.08 0.12
N VAL A 211 -2.56 15.33 -0.74
CA VAL A 211 -3.80 15.79 -1.42
C VAL A 211 -5.03 15.23 -0.72
N LYS A 212 -4.98 13.96 -0.31
CA LYS A 212 -6.09 13.32 0.38
C LYS A 212 -5.60 12.22 1.29
N VAL A 213 -6.23 12.10 2.44
CA VAL A 213 -6.05 11.01 3.40
C VAL A 213 -7.41 10.35 3.61
N LEU A 214 -7.46 9.01 3.57
CA LEU A 214 -8.67 8.23 3.83
C LEU A 214 -8.39 7.16 4.88
N GLU A 215 -9.35 7.00 5.75
CA GLU A 215 -9.52 5.88 6.67
C GLU A 215 -10.82 5.18 6.29
N PRO A 216 -10.78 4.16 5.42
CA PRO A 216 -11.98 3.58 4.85
C PRO A 216 -12.82 2.86 5.91
N THR A 217 -14.14 3.03 5.80
CA THR A 217 -15.12 2.34 6.63
C THR A 217 -16.02 1.46 5.77
N PRO A 218 -16.51 0.32 6.29
CA PRO A 218 -17.43 -0.52 5.57
C PRO A 218 -18.70 0.23 5.15
N ILE A 219 -19.21 -0.08 3.97
CA ILE A 219 -20.52 0.38 3.53
C ILE A 219 -21.61 -0.44 4.23
N LYS A 220 -22.79 0.16 4.42
CA LYS A 220 -23.88 -0.49 5.16
C LYS A 220 -24.33 -1.81 4.54
N GLU A 221 -24.34 -1.89 3.23
CA GLU A 221 -24.69 -3.08 2.46
C GLU A 221 -23.74 -4.25 2.74
N ALA A 222 -22.44 -3.99 2.84
CA ALA A 222 -21.46 -5.00 3.20
C ALA A 222 -21.62 -5.50 4.65
N GLU A 223 -22.01 -4.61 5.57
CA GLU A 223 -22.29 -4.97 6.98
C GLU A 223 -23.53 -5.85 7.16
N ILE A 224 -24.49 -5.76 6.24
CA ILE A 224 -25.69 -6.65 6.23
C ILE A 224 -25.25 -8.08 5.89
N ILE A 225 -24.34 -8.23 4.91
CA ILE A 225 -23.83 -9.53 4.48
C ILE A 225 -22.89 -10.12 5.52
N ASN A 226 -21.99 -9.31 6.06
CA ASN A 226 -21.01 -9.71 7.06
C ASN A 226 -21.07 -8.79 8.27
N LYS A 227 -21.75 -9.25 9.33
CA LYS A 227 -21.94 -8.47 10.57
C LYS A 227 -20.63 -8.12 11.28
N ASP A 228 -19.57 -8.90 11.09
CA ASP A 228 -18.26 -8.63 11.71
C ASP A 228 -17.61 -7.36 11.18
N LEU A 229 -17.99 -6.90 9.99
CA LEU A 229 -17.51 -5.64 9.42
C LEU A 229 -17.88 -4.42 10.27
N LYS A 230 -18.92 -4.46 11.09
CA LYS A 230 -19.26 -3.39 12.04
C LYS A 230 -18.10 -3.07 12.99
N ASN A 231 -17.27 -4.05 13.30
CA ASN A 231 -16.11 -3.86 14.16
C ASN A 231 -15.04 -2.99 13.49
N GLU A 232 -14.99 -2.96 12.14
CA GLU A 232 -14.03 -2.15 11.40
C GLU A 232 -14.37 -0.64 11.41
N ARG A 233 -15.57 -0.25 11.87
CA ARG A 233 -15.90 1.16 12.17
C ARG A 233 -15.35 1.63 13.52
N ARG A 234 -15.01 0.71 14.39
CA ARG A 234 -14.57 1.00 15.77
C ARG A 234 -13.07 1.33 15.82
N ARG A 235 -12.35 0.95 14.78
CA ARG A 235 -10.96 1.31 14.52
C ARG A 235 -10.68 1.28 13.03
N PRO A 236 -9.85 2.19 12.49
CA PRO A 236 -9.46 2.12 11.09
C PRO A 236 -8.49 0.96 10.84
N PRO A 237 -8.82 0.00 9.95
CA PRO A 237 -7.88 -1.07 9.60
C PRO A 237 -6.78 -0.61 8.63
N PHE A 238 -7.11 0.34 7.77
CA PHE A 238 -6.23 0.83 6.72
C PHE A 238 -6.12 2.36 6.72
N LEU A 239 -4.95 2.82 6.30
CA LEU A 239 -4.65 4.21 5.98
C LEU A 239 -4.36 4.29 4.49
N MET A 240 -4.97 5.25 3.81
CA MET A 240 -4.71 5.55 2.40
C MET A 240 -4.29 7.00 2.23
N ILE A 241 -3.29 7.22 1.42
CA ILE A 241 -2.80 8.58 1.13
C ILE A 241 -2.65 8.76 -0.37
N LYS A 242 -3.21 9.86 -0.87
CA LYS A 242 -2.91 10.41 -2.20
C LYS A 242 -2.01 11.63 -2.00
N ALA A 243 -0.81 11.55 -2.55
CA ALA A 243 0.18 12.61 -2.49
C ALA A 243 0.64 12.98 -3.91
N GLN A 244 0.96 14.25 -4.12
CA GLN A 244 1.41 14.77 -5.41
C GLN A 244 2.87 15.19 -5.30
N LYS A 245 3.66 14.90 -6.31
CA LYS A 245 5.00 15.47 -6.43
C LYS A 245 4.88 16.99 -6.54
N GLY A 246 5.49 17.70 -5.59
CA GLY A 246 5.60 19.15 -5.64
C GLY A 246 6.32 19.61 -6.90
N GLN A 247 5.99 20.82 -7.37
CA GLN A 247 6.83 21.46 -8.38
C GLN A 247 8.21 21.72 -7.75
N SER A 248 9.28 21.30 -8.41
CA SER A 248 10.60 21.76 -8.03
C SER A 248 10.62 23.28 -8.15
N SER A 249 10.56 23.98 -7.01
CA SER A 249 10.88 25.40 -7.00
C SER A 249 12.33 25.52 -7.45
N THR A 250 12.55 25.97 -8.66
CA THR A 250 13.84 26.50 -9.11
C THR A 250 14.09 27.76 -8.29
N HIS A 251 14.54 27.59 -7.06
CA HIS A 251 15.18 28.69 -6.34
C HIS A 251 16.50 28.94 -7.08
N SER A 252 16.48 29.86 -8.04
CA SER A 252 17.67 30.53 -8.50
C SER A 252 18.27 31.22 -7.26
N CYS A 253 19.28 30.60 -6.70
CA CYS A 253 20.13 31.25 -5.74
C CYS A 253 20.81 32.42 -6.44
N ARG A 254 20.16 33.59 -6.49
CA ARG A 254 20.83 34.83 -6.77
C ARG A 254 21.85 35.01 -5.64
N ARG A 255 23.09 34.64 -5.91
CA ARG A 255 24.21 35.14 -5.13
C ARG A 255 24.19 36.67 -5.26
N GLU A 256 23.64 37.35 -4.28
CA GLU A 256 23.94 38.77 -4.11
C GLU A 256 25.43 38.85 -3.76
N ARG A 257 26.20 39.37 -4.70
CA ARG A 257 27.55 39.85 -4.42
C ARG A 257 27.38 41.22 -3.77
N VAL A 258 27.83 41.30 -2.53
CA VAL A 258 28.25 42.55 -1.87
C VAL A 258 29.75 42.50 -1.74
#